data_fb71e465b2f73af73e59766a337fcf20
#
_entry.id   fb71e465b2f73af73e59766a337fcf20
#
_cell.length_a   1.000
_cell.length_b   1.000
_cell.length_c   1.000
_cell.angle_alpha   90.00
_cell.angle_beta   90.00
_cell.angle_gamma   90.00
#
_symmetry.space_group_name_H-M   'P 1'
#
loop_
_entity.id
_entity.type
_entity.pdbx_description
1 polymer ?
#
loop_
_entity_poly.entity_id
_entity_poly.type
_entity_poly.pdbx_seq_one_letter_code
_entity_poly.pdbx_strand_id
1 'polypeptide(L)'
;MSDMDLKHEEEIRDEAVQEVARKMLIAARTAPKGRGVDHTVMALVGKDGIKKIADKLKDMVEREGAPKFFARDAENILSSPVMLLLGTRIKSMGLSPCGLCGFENCAEKDKHPDTPCSFNTGDLGIAVGSAASVAMDNRVDNRIMYTVGQAVIRMGLLGENVKVVYGIPLSVSAKNPFFDRK
;
A
#
# COMPACT_ATOMS: atom_id res chain seq x y z
N MET A 1 -10.89 -45.32 -15.63
CA MET A 1 -10.21 -44.10 -16.13
C MET A 1 -9.71 -43.39 -14.90
N SER A 2 -8.37 -43.34 -14.73
CA SER A 2 -7.80 -42.63 -13.57
C SER A 2 -8.22 -41.19 -13.66
N ASP A 3 -8.80 -40.68 -12.57
CA ASP A 3 -9.15 -39.28 -12.38
C ASP A 3 -7.86 -38.47 -12.57
N MET A 4 -7.76 -37.75 -13.68
CA MET A 4 -6.58 -36.95 -13.98
C MET A 4 -6.71 -35.70 -13.10
N ASP A 5 -5.82 -35.54 -12.12
CA ASP A 5 -5.77 -34.35 -11.24
C ASP A 5 -5.32 -33.13 -12.06
N LEU A 6 -6.23 -32.63 -12.92
CA LEU A 6 -6.05 -31.47 -13.76
C LEU A 6 -6.68 -30.25 -13.10
N LYS A 7 -5.86 -29.22 -12.87
CA LYS A 7 -6.31 -27.90 -12.41
C LYS A 7 -6.08 -26.87 -13.51
N HIS A 8 -7.12 -26.15 -13.89
CA HIS A 8 -6.99 -25.04 -14.81
C HIS A 8 -6.32 -23.84 -14.13
N GLU A 9 -5.60 -23.03 -14.90
CA GLU A 9 -4.86 -21.88 -14.38
C GLU A 9 -5.81 -20.87 -13.66
N GLU A 10 -7.02 -20.68 -14.17
CA GLU A 10 -8.03 -19.79 -13.58
C GLU A 10 -8.44 -20.22 -12.16
N GLU A 11 -8.34 -21.49 -11.82
CA GLU A 11 -8.70 -22.03 -10.50
C GLU A 11 -7.63 -21.73 -9.44
N ILE A 12 -6.38 -21.56 -9.87
CA ILE A 12 -5.22 -21.37 -8.99
C ILE A 12 -4.62 -19.96 -9.05
N ARG A 13 -5.04 -19.15 -10.02
CA ARG A 13 -4.48 -17.80 -10.28
C ARG A 13 -4.51 -16.90 -9.05
N ASP A 14 -5.66 -16.80 -8.40
CA ASP A 14 -5.83 -15.92 -7.24
C ASP A 14 -4.93 -16.36 -6.08
N GLU A 15 -4.74 -17.66 -5.87
CA GLU A 15 -3.84 -18.20 -4.85
C GLU A 15 -2.38 -17.85 -5.18
N ALA A 16 -1.96 -18.03 -6.43
CA ALA A 16 -0.62 -17.67 -6.87
C ALA A 16 -0.33 -16.17 -6.69
N VAL A 17 -1.29 -15.29 -6.98
CA VAL A 17 -1.15 -13.84 -6.74
C VAL A 17 -1.03 -13.54 -5.25
N GLN A 18 -1.78 -14.25 -4.38
CA GLN A 18 -1.66 -14.10 -2.92
C GLN A 18 -0.28 -14.53 -2.40
N GLU A 19 0.33 -15.57 -2.97
CA GLU A 19 1.70 -15.96 -2.61
C GLU A 19 2.71 -14.86 -2.95
N VAL A 20 2.57 -14.23 -4.12
CA VAL A 20 3.40 -13.08 -4.49
C VAL A 20 3.19 -11.93 -3.51
N ALA A 21 1.96 -11.64 -3.11
CA ALA A 21 1.65 -10.61 -2.11
C ALA A 21 2.36 -10.87 -0.77
N ARG A 22 2.43 -12.13 -0.31
CA ARG A 22 3.18 -12.50 0.91
C ARG A 22 4.68 -12.25 0.75
N LYS A 23 5.27 -12.60 -0.40
CA LYS A 23 6.69 -12.30 -0.71
C LYS A 23 6.97 -10.80 -0.73
N MET A 24 6.05 -10.00 -1.28
CA MET A 24 6.14 -8.55 -1.28
C MET A 24 6.17 -7.96 0.13
N LEU A 25 5.37 -8.50 1.08
CA LEU A 25 5.44 -8.09 2.50
C LEU A 25 6.80 -8.39 3.12
N ILE A 26 7.41 -9.54 2.80
CA ILE A 26 8.75 -9.89 3.28
C ILE A 26 9.76 -8.86 2.75
N ALA A 27 9.73 -8.57 1.44
CA ALA A 27 10.63 -7.60 0.83
C ALA A 27 10.46 -6.19 1.42
N ALA A 28 9.22 -5.75 1.66
CA ALA A 28 8.95 -4.48 2.34
C ALA A 28 9.50 -4.46 3.79
N ARG A 29 9.37 -5.59 4.50
CA ARG A 29 9.87 -5.69 5.89
C ARG A 29 11.39 -5.66 5.95
N THR A 30 12.08 -6.37 5.06
CA THR A 30 13.55 -6.43 5.02
C THR A 30 14.20 -5.21 4.36
N ALA A 31 13.44 -4.38 3.64
CA ALA A 31 13.92 -3.12 3.09
C ALA A 31 14.61 -2.28 4.19
N PRO A 32 15.78 -1.67 3.93
CA PRO A 32 16.51 -0.93 4.94
C PRO A 32 15.71 0.24 5.50
N LYS A 33 15.81 0.47 6.80
CA LYS A 33 15.20 1.58 7.53
C LYS A 33 16.26 2.35 8.31
N GLY A 34 16.04 3.63 8.49
CA GLY A 34 16.93 4.49 9.27
C GLY A 34 17.23 3.87 10.63
N ARG A 35 18.52 3.73 10.97
CA ARG A 35 19.00 3.10 12.21
C ARG A 35 18.50 1.68 12.49
N GLY A 36 17.93 1.00 11.49
CA GLY A 36 17.26 -0.30 11.70
C GLY A 36 15.96 -0.23 12.49
N VAL A 37 15.38 0.96 12.68
CA VAL A 37 14.13 1.16 13.43
C VAL A 37 12.96 1.17 12.47
N ASP A 38 12.10 0.17 12.57
CA ASP A 38 10.97 -0.01 11.66
C ASP A 38 9.67 0.57 12.23
N HIS A 39 9.20 1.64 11.61
CA HIS A 39 7.92 2.27 11.92
C HIS A 39 6.81 1.89 10.92
N THR A 40 7.10 1.02 9.94
CA THR A 40 6.12 0.61 8.94
C THR A 40 5.05 -0.30 9.54
N VAL A 41 3.83 -0.13 9.04
CA VAL A 41 2.67 -0.99 9.32
C VAL A 41 2.18 -1.53 8.00
N MET A 42 2.00 -2.84 7.90
CA MET A 42 1.67 -3.50 6.65
C MET A 42 0.56 -4.53 6.86
N ALA A 43 -0.33 -4.63 5.87
CA ALA A 43 -1.40 -5.62 5.86
C ALA A 43 -1.70 -6.09 4.43
N LEU A 44 -2.34 -7.25 4.31
CA LEU A 44 -3.00 -7.71 3.08
C LEU A 44 -4.51 -7.56 3.24
N VAL A 45 -5.15 -7.19 2.14
CA VAL A 45 -6.61 -7.06 2.05
C VAL A 45 -7.10 -7.90 0.88
N GLY A 46 -8.04 -8.80 1.14
CA GLY A 46 -8.73 -9.60 0.14
C GLY A 46 -9.94 -8.89 -0.47
N LYS A 47 -10.64 -9.56 -1.37
CA LYS A 47 -11.73 -9.02 -2.20
C LYS A 47 -12.79 -8.23 -1.41
N ASP A 48 -13.25 -8.72 -0.26
CA ASP A 48 -14.28 -8.03 0.54
C ASP A 48 -13.78 -6.72 1.14
N GLY A 49 -12.54 -6.70 1.61
CA GLY A 49 -11.91 -5.48 2.12
C GLY A 49 -11.62 -4.49 1.02
N ILE A 50 -11.19 -4.95 -0.16
CA ILE A 50 -10.98 -4.12 -1.34
C ILE A 50 -12.30 -3.44 -1.75
N LYS A 51 -13.42 -4.18 -1.75
CA LYS A 51 -14.75 -3.61 -2.03
C LYS A 51 -15.09 -2.48 -1.05
N LYS A 52 -14.89 -2.68 0.25
CA LYS A 52 -15.14 -1.63 1.26
C LYS A 52 -14.26 -0.39 1.05
N ILE A 53 -13.00 -0.57 0.65
CA ILE A 53 -12.10 0.53 0.31
C ILE A 53 -12.57 1.26 -0.96
N ALA A 54 -13.02 0.52 -1.98
CA ALA A 54 -13.58 1.08 -3.20
C ALA A 54 -14.85 1.92 -2.91
N ASP A 55 -15.74 1.42 -2.07
CA ASP A 55 -16.93 2.14 -1.65
C ASP A 55 -16.57 3.43 -0.89
N LYS A 56 -15.55 3.39 -0.01
CA LYS A 56 -15.04 4.61 0.66
C LYS A 56 -14.43 5.61 -0.31
N LEU A 57 -13.69 5.17 -1.33
CA LEU A 57 -13.16 6.06 -2.37
C LEU A 57 -14.28 6.79 -3.14
N LYS A 58 -15.39 6.11 -3.44
CA LYS A 58 -16.57 6.73 -4.08
C LYS A 58 -17.25 7.73 -3.13
N ASP A 59 -17.45 7.35 -1.87
CA ASP A 59 -18.01 8.22 -0.83
C ASP A 59 -17.17 9.52 -0.68
N MET A 60 -15.84 9.41 -0.74
CA MET A 60 -14.95 10.58 -0.69
C MET A 60 -15.18 11.54 -1.88
N VAL A 61 -15.48 11.03 -3.08
CA VAL A 61 -15.82 11.87 -4.23
C VAL A 61 -17.17 12.54 -4.03
N GLU A 62 -18.17 11.80 -3.59
CA GLU A 62 -19.55 12.27 -3.47
C GLU A 62 -19.77 13.23 -2.30
N ARG A 63 -19.14 12.97 -1.14
CA ARG A 63 -19.40 13.69 0.11
C ARG A 63 -18.25 14.57 0.60
N GLU A 64 -17.01 14.24 0.25
CA GLU A 64 -15.83 14.97 0.71
C GLU A 64 -15.23 15.87 -0.39
N GLY A 65 -15.78 15.83 -1.62
CA GLY A 65 -15.28 16.63 -2.75
C GLY A 65 -13.93 16.15 -3.30
N ALA A 66 -13.58 14.88 -3.08
CA ALA A 66 -12.35 14.33 -3.64
C ALA A 66 -12.37 14.34 -5.19
N PRO A 67 -11.22 14.48 -5.85
CA PRO A 67 -11.16 14.50 -7.31
C PRO A 67 -11.72 13.23 -7.95
N LYS A 68 -12.33 13.36 -9.14
CA LYS A 68 -12.98 12.25 -9.88
C LYS A 68 -12.09 11.03 -10.11
N PHE A 69 -10.75 11.20 -10.15
CA PHE A 69 -9.86 10.05 -10.31
C PHE A 69 -9.86 9.08 -9.11
N PHE A 70 -10.37 9.48 -7.92
CA PHE A 70 -10.62 8.56 -6.81
C PHE A 70 -11.70 7.53 -7.17
N ALA A 71 -12.77 7.93 -7.85
CA ALA A 71 -13.80 7.01 -8.34
C ALA A 71 -13.27 6.05 -9.40
N ARG A 72 -12.41 6.54 -10.32
CA ARG A 72 -11.72 5.68 -11.29
C ARG A 72 -10.82 4.65 -10.58
N ASP A 73 -10.04 5.08 -9.60
CA ASP A 73 -9.15 4.20 -8.84
C ASP A 73 -9.96 3.18 -8.02
N ALA A 74 -11.16 3.56 -7.53
CA ALA A 74 -12.11 2.64 -6.90
C ALA A 74 -12.52 1.50 -7.84
N GLU A 75 -12.86 1.80 -9.10
CA GLU A 75 -13.19 0.76 -10.08
C GLU A 75 -11.97 -0.12 -10.41
N ASN A 76 -10.79 0.50 -10.57
CA ASN A 76 -9.58 -0.23 -10.94
C ASN A 76 -9.19 -1.29 -9.90
N ILE A 77 -9.35 -1.01 -8.59
CA ILE A 77 -8.95 -1.95 -7.54
C ILE A 77 -9.89 -3.15 -7.42
N LEU A 78 -11.12 -3.09 -7.92
CA LEU A 78 -12.10 -4.19 -7.84
C LEU A 78 -11.66 -5.44 -8.63
N SER A 79 -10.77 -5.29 -9.60
CA SER A 79 -10.20 -6.41 -10.38
C SER A 79 -9.10 -7.18 -9.62
N SER A 80 -8.70 -6.72 -8.44
CA SER A 80 -7.60 -7.31 -7.67
C SER A 80 -8.09 -8.42 -6.75
N PRO A 81 -7.47 -9.61 -6.77
CA PRO A 81 -7.75 -10.65 -5.77
C PRO A 81 -7.19 -10.31 -4.38
N VAL A 82 -6.14 -9.50 -4.33
CA VAL A 82 -5.46 -9.07 -3.10
C VAL A 82 -4.79 -7.72 -3.30
N MET A 83 -4.69 -6.94 -2.22
CA MET A 83 -4.00 -5.66 -2.21
C MET A 83 -3.12 -5.55 -0.96
N LEU A 84 -1.90 -5.02 -1.12
CA LEU A 84 -1.06 -4.65 0.00
C LEU A 84 -1.42 -3.24 0.48
N LEU A 85 -1.46 -3.08 1.80
CA LEU A 85 -1.49 -1.77 2.46
C LEU A 85 -0.17 -1.58 3.18
N LEU A 86 0.55 -0.50 2.88
CA LEU A 86 1.80 -0.13 3.52
C LEU A 86 1.68 1.29 4.04
N GLY A 87 1.91 1.46 5.33
CA GLY A 87 1.89 2.77 5.98
C GLY A 87 3.03 2.93 6.98
N THR A 88 3.19 4.12 7.51
CA THR A 88 4.18 4.41 8.55
C THR A 88 3.57 5.20 9.69
N ARG A 89 4.01 4.88 10.91
CA ARG A 89 3.73 5.68 12.11
C ARG A 89 4.56 6.95 12.08
N ILE A 90 4.00 8.04 12.57
CA ILE A 90 4.72 9.30 12.72
C ILE A 90 5.53 9.27 14.02
N LYS A 91 6.85 9.17 13.89
CA LYS A 91 7.77 9.19 15.03
C LYS A 91 9.13 9.75 14.62
N SER A 92 9.66 10.67 15.40
CA SER A 92 11.00 11.20 15.15
C SER A 92 12.09 10.15 15.26
N MET A 93 13.07 10.20 14.36
CA MET A 93 14.18 9.26 14.34
C MET A 93 15.23 9.54 15.43
N GLY A 94 15.27 10.76 15.98
CA GLY A 94 16.21 11.16 17.03
C GLY A 94 17.65 11.28 16.55
N LEU A 95 17.87 11.74 15.32
CA LEU A 95 19.22 11.97 14.79
C LEU A 95 19.70 13.39 15.07
N SER A 96 21.00 13.53 15.38
CA SER A 96 21.67 14.81 15.53
C SER A 96 23.08 14.73 14.94
N PRO A 97 23.50 15.68 14.06
CA PRO A 97 22.64 16.72 13.48
C PRO A 97 21.64 16.15 12.46
N CYS A 98 20.48 16.81 12.31
CA CYS A 98 19.47 16.47 11.31
C CYS A 98 18.80 17.77 10.84
N GLY A 99 17.51 17.79 10.51
CA GLY A 99 16.77 18.95 9.97
C GLY A 99 16.13 18.65 8.63
N LEU A 100 16.23 17.40 8.16
CA LEU A 100 15.69 16.96 6.86
C LEU A 100 14.17 17.13 6.72
N CYS A 101 13.43 17.19 7.83
CA CYS A 101 11.98 17.44 7.84
C CYS A 101 11.63 18.94 7.89
N GLY A 102 12.61 19.84 7.84
CA GLY A 102 12.43 21.30 7.88
C GLY A 102 12.36 21.91 9.27
N PHE A 103 12.40 21.11 10.34
CA PHE A 103 12.54 21.59 11.71
C PHE A 103 14.02 21.61 12.12
N GLU A 104 14.36 22.51 13.04
CA GLU A 104 15.74 22.67 13.54
C GLU A 104 16.29 21.36 14.15
N ASN A 105 15.45 20.65 14.88
CA ASN A 105 15.77 19.39 15.52
C ASN A 105 14.51 18.55 15.80
N CYS A 106 14.71 17.31 16.29
CA CYS A 106 13.60 16.41 16.58
C CYS A 106 12.68 16.90 17.70
N ALA A 107 13.21 17.61 18.69
CA ALA A 107 12.41 18.15 19.80
C ALA A 107 11.41 19.22 19.29
N GLU A 108 11.84 20.06 18.34
CA GLU A 108 10.95 21.03 17.69
C GLU A 108 9.92 20.34 16.82
N LYS A 109 10.31 19.34 16.01
CA LYS A 109 9.39 18.52 15.20
C LYS A 109 8.33 17.84 16.09
N ASP A 110 8.67 17.34 17.27
CA ASP A 110 7.76 16.58 18.14
C ASP A 110 6.64 17.44 18.75
N LYS A 111 6.77 18.76 18.71
CA LYS A 111 5.66 19.68 19.00
C LYS A 111 4.57 19.65 17.91
N HIS A 112 4.85 19.03 16.76
CA HIS A 112 3.95 18.87 15.61
C HIS A 112 3.72 17.38 15.33
N PRO A 113 2.88 16.68 16.14
CA PRO A 113 2.76 15.22 16.12
C PRO A 113 2.26 14.65 14.78
N ASP A 114 1.50 15.43 14.02
CA ASP A 114 0.95 15.02 12.72
C ASP A 114 1.93 15.23 11.54
N THR A 115 3.05 15.91 11.76
CA THR A 115 4.05 16.11 10.71
C THR A 115 5.02 14.93 10.67
N PRO A 116 5.16 14.24 9.53
CA PRO A 116 6.05 13.09 9.43
C PRO A 116 7.53 13.50 9.51
N CYS A 117 8.33 12.68 10.15
CA CYS A 117 9.78 12.73 10.01
C CYS A 117 10.16 12.29 8.59
N SER A 118 11.14 12.93 7.96
CA SER A 118 11.61 12.56 6.62
C SER A 118 12.04 11.10 6.51
N PHE A 119 12.60 10.52 7.58
CA PHE A 119 12.92 9.09 7.60
C PHE A 119 11.67 8.20 7.58
N ASN A 120 10.54 8.61 8.19
CA ASN A 120 9.31 7.82 8.10
C ASN A 120 8.83 7.68 6.66
N THR A 121 8.83 8.78 5.91
CA THR A 121 8.41 8.78 4.49
C THR A 121 9.45 8.14 3.58
N GLY A 122 10.73 8.36 3.83
CA GLY A 122 11.84 7.75 3.09
C GLY A 122 11.86 6.23 3.25
N ASP A 123 11.82 5.73 4.50
CA ASP A 123 11.81 4.30 4.81
C ASP A 123 10.56 3.60 4.23
N LEU A 124 9.39 4.28 4.29
CA LEU A 124 8.18 3.79 3.65
C LEU A 124 8.34 3.71 2.13
N GLY A 125 8.93 4.73 1.50
CA GLY A 125 9.20 4.74 0.05
C GLY A 125 10.10 3.59 -0.39
N ILE A 126 11.17 3.32 0.37
CA ILE A 126 12.07 2.19 0.12
C ILE A 126 11.32 0.85 0.27
N ALA A 127 10.50 0.70 1.31
CA ALA A 127 9.70 -0.50 1.54
C ALA A 127 8.68 -0.73 0.41
N VAL A 128 7.99 0.33 -0.04
CA VAL A 128 7.04 0.29 -1.16
C VAL A 128 7.73 -0.11 -2.46
N GLY A 129 8.89 0.49 -2.77
CA GLY A 129 9.68 0.16 -3.95
C GLY A 129 10.18 -1.29 -3.93
N SER A 130 10.66 -1.76 -2.76
CA SER A 130 11.08 -3.15 -2.56
C SER A 130 9.93 -4.15 -2.75
N ALA A 131 8.73 -3.83 -2.25
CA ALA A 131 7.54 -4.65 -2.50
C ALA A 131 7.18 -4.69 -4.00
N ALA A 132 7.14 -3.53 -4.66
CA ALA A 132 6.77 -3.43 -6.06
C ALA A 132 7.75 -4.19 -6.98
N SER A 133 9.06 -4.20 -6.66
CA SER A 133 10.05 -4.97 -7.43
C SER A 133 9.74 -6.46 -7.43
N VAL A 134 9.32 -7.02 -6.27
CA VAL A 134 8.93 -8.44 -6.18
C VAL A 134 7.71 -8.76 -7.06
N ALA A 135 6.71 -7.87 -7.14
CA ALA A 135 5.59 -8.04 -8.05
C ALA A 135 6.06 -8.08 -9.50
N MET A 136 6.97 -7.18 -9.89
CA MET A 136 7.52 -7.13 -11.24
C MET A 136 8.36 -8.36 -11.59
N ASP A 137 9.17 -8.87 -10.66
CA ASP A 137 9.95 -10.11 -10.83
C ASP A 137 9.03 -11.32 -11.08
N ASN A 138 7.83 -11.32 -10.47
CA ASN A 138 6.82 -12.37 -10.64
C ASN A 138 5.78 -12.06 -11.74
N ARG A 139 5.99 -11.03 -12.57
CA ARG A 139 5.08 -10.62 -13.66
C ARG A 139 3.67 -10.29 -13.20
N VAL A 140 3.51 -9.78 -11.98
CA VAL A 140 2.21 -9.38 -11.42
C VAL A 140 2.02 -7.88 -11.63
N ASP A 141 0.95 -7.51 -12.32
CA ASP A 141 0.56 -6.12 -12.51
C ASP A 141 0.22 -5.48 -11.18
N ASN A 142 0.70 -4.25 -10.98
CA ASN A 142 0.49 -3.50 -9.76
C ASN A 142 0.52 -2.00 -10.02
N ARG A 143 0.03 -1.23 -9.06
CA ARG A 143 0.16 0.24 -9.04
C ARG A 143 0.21 0.73 -7.60
N ILE A 144 1.15 1.63 -7.30
CA ILE A 144 1.21 2.31 -6.01
C ILE A 144 0.17 3.42 -6.01
N MET A 145 -0.85 3.31 -5.14
CA MET A 145 -1.99 4.21 -5.09
C MET A 145 -2.07 4.96 -3.76
N TYR A 146 -1.84 6.27 -3.79
CA TYR A 146 -2.06 7.13 -2.62
C TYR A 146 -3.56 7.31 -2.32
N THR A 147 -4.41 7.24 -3.34
CA THR A 147 -5.87 7.35 -3.20
C THR A 147 -6.41 6.30 -2.24
N VAL A 148 -5.98 5.04 -2.43
CA VAL A 148 -6.26 3.94 -1.50
C VAL A 148 -5.75 4.28 -0.09
N GLY A 149 -4.54 4.82 0.02
CA GLY A 149 -3.97 5.25 1.29
C GLY A 149 -4.86 6.27 2.01
N GLN A 150 -5.43 7.22 1.28
CA GLN A 150 -6.36 8.21 1.84
C GLN A 150 -7.64 7.58 2.38
N ALA A 151 -8.21 6.59 1.69
CA ALA A 151 -9.36 5.84 2.19
C ALA A 151 -9.02 5.02 3.43
N VAL A 152 -7.87 4.31 3.41
CA VAL A 152 -7.38 3.46 4.53
C VAL A 152 -7.17 4.27 5.80
N ILE A 153 -6.60 5.49 5.70
CA ILE A 153 -6.43 6.40 6.84
C ILE A 153 -7.78 6.80 7.43
N ARG A 154 -8.75 7.21 6.59
CA ARG A 154 -10.11 7.58 7.03
C ARG A 154 -10.88 6.44 7.66
N MET A 155 -10.61 5.21 7.23
CA MET A 155 -11.20 4.00 7.81
C MET A 155 -10.45 3.48 9.05
N GLY A 156 -9.30 4.06 9.40
CA GLY A 156 -8.49 3.65 10.55
C GLY A 156 -7.89 2.25 10.46
N LEU A 157 -7.77 1.66 9.24
CA LEU A 157 -7.45 0.24 9.07
C LEU A 157 -6.05 -0.16 9.56
N LEU A 158 -5.09 0.75 9.57
CA LEU A 158 -3.72 0.49 10.02
C LEU A 158 -3.39 1.09 11.39
N GLY A 159 -4.40 1.65 12.07
CA GLY A 159 -4.29 2.28 13.38
C GLY A 159 -4.15 3.81 13.32
N GLU A 160 -4.48 4.47 14.41
CA GLU A 160 -4.63 5.93 14.50
C GLU A 160 -3.33 6.71 14.25
N ASN A 161 -2.19 6.14 14.62
CA ASN A 161 -0.88 6.78 14.49
C ASN A 161 -0.25 6.61 13.09
N VAL A 162 -0.95 5.96 12.15
CA VAL A 162 -0.49 5.77 10.77
C VAL A 162 -1.10 6.87 9.91
N LYS A 163 -0.27 7.82 9.46
CA LYS A 163 -0.72 9.02 8.74
C LYS A 163 -0.31 9.07 7.26
N VAL A 164 0.60 8.19 6.85
CA VAL A 164 0.99 8.07 5.44
C VAL A 164 0.82 6.60 5.05
N VAL A 165 0.00 6.35 4.03
CA VAL A 165 -0.34 5.00 3.56
C VAL A 165 -0.37 4.97 2.03
N TYR A 166 0.09 3.85 1.47
CA TYR A 166 -0.11 3.48 0.07
C TYR A 166 -0.81 2.12 -0.01
N GLY A 167 -1.69 1.97 -1.00
CA GLY A 167 -2.22 0.68 -1.41
C GLY A 167 -1.52 0.20 -2.68
N ILE A 168 -1.26 -1.10 -2.77
CA ILE A 168 -0.70 -1.73 -3.96
C ILE A 168 -1.62 -2.89 -4.35
N PRO A 169 -2.65 -2.65 -5.18
CA PRO A 169 -3.50 -3.70 -5.74
C PRO A 169 -2.68 -4.55 -6.72
N LEU A 170 -2.98 -5.84 -6.76
CA LEU A 170 -2.32 -6.82 -7.64
C LEU A 170 -3.30 -7.42 -8.63
N SER A 171 -2.85 -7.69 -9.85
CA SER A 171 -3.65 -8.35 -10.87
C SER A 171 -2.77 -9.17 -11.81
N VAL A 172 -3.34 -10.25 -12.33
CA VAL A 172 -2.77 -11.05 -13.41
C VAL A 172 -3.84 -11.22 -14.47
N SER A 173 -3.67 -10.53 -15.59
CA SER A 173 -4.58 -10.59 -16.73
C SER A 173 -3.86 -10.16 -18.01
N ALA A 174 -4.48 -10.36 -19.16
CA ALA A 174 -3.92 -9.96 -20.45
C ALA A 174 -3.80 -8.42 -20.60
N LYS A 175 -4.48 -7.65 -19.75
CA LYS A 175 -4.45 -6.19 -19.75
C LYS A 175 -4.28 -5.67 -18.33
N ASN A 176 -3.29 -4.78 -18.11
CA ASN A 176 -3.11 -4.14 -16.81
C ASN A 176 -4.30 -3.21 -16.49
N PRO A 177 -5.14 -3.52 -15.47
CA PRO A 177 -6.34 -2.74 -15.19
C PRO A 177 -6.06 -1.41 -14.51
N PHE A 178 -4.87 -1.22 -13.92
CA PHE A 178 -4.56 -0.08 -13.05
C PHE A 178 -4.15 1.18 -13.81
N PHE A 179 -3.81 1.07 -15.09
CA PHE A 179 -3.40 2.17 -15.95
C PHE A 179 -4.39 2.45 -17.08
N ASP A 180 -5.55 1.81 -17.05
CA ASP A 180 -6.62 2.05 -18.03
C ASP A 180 -7.25 3.42 -17.77
N ARG A 181 -6.91 4.37 -18.64
CA ARG A 181 -7.45 5.73 -18.64
C ARG A 181 -8.50 5.80 -19.76
N LYS A 182 -9.77 5.71 -19.37
CA LYS A 182 -10.89 6.00 -20.26
C LYS A 182 -11.12 7.50 -20.34
#